data_a0ee5a02c9df95f58df8b5ffad28c930
#
_entry.id   a0ee5a02c9df95f58df8b5ffad28c930
#
_cell.length_a   1.000
_cell.length_b   1.000
_cell.length_c   1.000
_cell.angle_alpha   90.00
_cell.angle_beta   90.00
_cell.angle_gamma   90.00
#
_symmetry.space_group_name_H-M   'P 1'
#
loop_
_entity.id
_entity.type
_entity.pdbx_description
1 polymer ?
#
loop_
_entity_poly.entity_id
_entity_poly.type
_entity_poly.pdbx_seq_one_letter_code
_entity_poly.pdbx_strand_id
1 'polypeptide(L)'
;MDEAARFATRTRAAHEAAIVAGRPVSLWITREGYGFDAWRGGRWTPADAAGLKVARWNEGTRAVGLVRERVTFDPTGLADRPLTVTLTREGTRAEVAVAADGSVRVAG
;
A
#
# COMPACT_ATOMS: atom_id res chain seq x y z
N MET A 1 -15.32 5.78 0.06
CA MET A 1 -14.42 6.69 0.77
C MET A 1 -13.22 7.03 -0.12
N ASP A 2 -12.97 8.31 -0.33
CA ASP A 2 -11.93 8.77 -1.25
C ASP A 2 -10.52 8.37 -0.81
N GLU A 3 -10.26 8.36 0.49
CA GLU A 3 -8.96 7.96 1.01
C GLU A 3 -8.64 6.51 0.68
N ALA A 4 -9.62 5.61 0.81
CA ALA A 4 -9.43 4.20 0.45
C ALA A 4 -9.16 4.04 -1.04
N ALA A 5 -9.87 4.78 -1.89
CA ALA A 5 -9.64 4.76 -3.33
C ALA A 5 -8.25 5.25 -3.69
N ARG A 6 -7.79 6.33 -3.04
CA ARG A 6 -6.45 6.87 -3.28
C ARG A 6 -5.37 5.88 -2.82
N PHE A 7 -5.53 5.32 -1.64
CA PHE A 7 -4.60 4.32 -1.13
C PHE A 7 -4.52 3.11 -2.07
N ALA A 8 -5.66 2.61 -2.55
CA ALA A 8 -5.71 1.50 -3.48
C ALA A 8 -5.02 1.84 -4.81
N THR A 9 -5.25 3.03 -5.34
CA THR A 9 -4.62 3.47 -6.60
C THR A 9 -3.10 3.52 -6.47
N ARG A 10 -2.59 4.05 -5.36
CA ARG A 10 -1.16 4.11 -5.11
C ARG A 10 -0.56 2.72 -4.91
N THR A 11 -1.28 1.84 -4.23
CA THR A 11 -0.83 0.47 -4.03
C THR A 11 -0.77 -0.30 -5.35
N ARG A 12 -1.74 -0.08 -6.24
CA ARG A 12 -1.68 -0.64 -7.60
C ARG A 12 -0.49 -0.11 -8.39
N ALA A 13 -0.16 1.17 -8.21
CA ALA A 13 1.02 1.74 -8.85
C ALA A 13 2.32 1.10 -8.35
N ALA A 14 2.40 0.77 -7.07
CA ALA A 14 3.55 0.08 -6.50
C ALA A 14 3.69 -1.35 -7.05
N HIS A 15 2.57 -2.05 -7.18
CA HIS A 15 2.52 -3.38 -7.78
C HIS A 15 3.06 -3.33 -9.22
N GLU A 16 2.58 -2.38 -10.01
CA GLU A 16 3.03 -2.20 -11.38
C GLU A 16 4.52 -1.80 -11.44
N ALA A 17 4.95 -0.93 -10.54
CA ALA A 17 6.35 -0.49 -10.49
C ALA A 17 7.31 -1.66 -10.26
N ALA A 18 6.95 -2.63 -9.43
CA ALA A 18 7.76 -3.80 -9.19
C ALA A 18 7.95 -4.62 -10.47
N ILE A 19 6.87 -4.78 -11.24
CA ILE A 19 6.91 -5.52 -12.50
C ILE A 19 7.74 -4.78 -13.55
N VAL A 20 7.47 -3.49 -13.74
CA VAL A 20 8.13 -2.67 -14.76
C VAL A 20 9.62 -2.52 -14.49
N ALA A 21 9.99 -2.25 -13.24
CA ALA A 21 11.38 -2.05 -12.87
C ALA A 21 12.15 -3.37 -12.68
N GLY A 22 11.42 -4.50 -12.56
CA GLY A 22 12.05 -5.78 -12.29
C GLY A 22 12.69 -5.85 -10.91
N ARG A 23 12.16 -5.14 -9.93
CA ARG A 23 12.68 -5.06 -8.57
C ARG A 23 11.55 -5.12 -7.56
N PRO A 24 11.79 -5.72 -6.39
CA PRO A 24 10.77 -5.68 -5.34
C PRO A 24 10.43 -4.25 -4.91
N VAL A 25 9.14 -4.03 -4.67
CA VAL A 25 8.62 -2.79 -4.09
C VAL A 25 7.75 -3.18 -2.92
N SER A 26 7.94 -2.55 -1.76
CA SER A 26 7.11 -2.83 -0.60
C SER A 26 6.22 -1.65 -0.27
N LEU A 27 5.03 -1.97 0.23
CA LEU A 27 4.12 -1.05 0.86
C LEU A 27 4.29 -1.21 2.37
N TRP A 28 4.51 -0.11 3.09
CA TRP A 28 4.44 -0.14 4.55
C TRP A 28 3.31 0.76 5.02
N ILE A 29 2.66 0.36 6.10
CA ILE A 29 1.49 1.03 6.64
C ILE A 29 1.67 1.19 8.14
N THR A 30 1.34 2.37 8.64
CA THR A 30 1.31 2.66 10.08
C THR A 30 -0.02 3.32 10.44
N ARG A 31 -0.19 3.63 11.71
CA ARG A 31 -1.37 4.36 12.17
C ARG A 31 -1.46 5.75 11.55
N GLU A 32 -0.31 6.36 11.25
CA GLU A 32 -0.23 7.75 10.76
C GLU A 32 -0.36 7.86 9.24
N GLY A 33 -0.02 6.79 8.52
CA GLY A 33 -0.03 6.84 7.09
C GLY A 33 0.66 5.63 6.47
N TYR A 34 1.18 5.81 5.27
CA TYR A 34 1.79 4.73 4.52
C TYR A 34 2.86 5.27 3.57
N GLY A 35 3.66 4.37 3.05
CA GLY A 35 4.69 4.70 2.07
C GLY A 35 5.14 3.48 1.32
N PHE A 36 6.07 3.69 0.42
CA PHE A 36 6.58 2.65 -0.46
C PHE A 36 8.10 2.70 -0.49
N ASP A 37 8.71 1.52 -0.47
CA ASP A 37 10.16 1.38 -0.59
C ASP A 37 10.48 0.50 -1.80
N ALA A 38 11.55 0.83 -2.49
CA ALA A 38 12.09 0.03 -3.58
C ALA A 38 13.36 -0.68 -3.11
N TRP A 39 13.57 -1.90 -3.55
CA TRP A 39 14.79 -2.64 -3.24
C TRP A 39 15.90 -2.21 -4.19
N ARG A 40 16.94 -1.60 -3.64
CA ARG A 40 18.08 -1.11 -4.42
C ARG A 40 19.38 -1.34 -3.66
N GLY A 41 20.36 -1.90 -4.34
CA GLY A 41 21.70 -2.08 -3.74
C GLY A 41 21.68 -2.90 -2.46
N GLY A 42 20.79 -3.88 -2.37
CA GLY A 42 20.71 -4.76 -1.22
C GLY A 42 19.98 -4.16 -0.01
N ARG A 43 19.24 -3.08 -0.20
CA ARG A 43 18.50 -2.44 0.90
C ARG A 43 17.20 -1.83 0.41
N TRP A 44 16.26 -1.63 1.34
CA TRP A 44 15.05 -0.85 1.08
C TRP A 44 15.39 0.63 1.11
N THR A 45 14.95 1.35 0.06
CA THR A 45 15.09 2.81 -0.02
C THR A 45 13.73 3.40 -0.37
N PRO A 46 13.43 4.64 0.06
CA PRO A 46 12.16 5.24 -0.29
C PRO A 46 11.95 5.26 -1.81
N ALA A 47 10.77 4.86 -2.27
CA ALA A 47 10.43 4.90 -3.68
C ALA A 47 10.26 6.35 -4.11
N ASP A 48 10.89 6.73 -5.22
CA ASP A 48 10.88 8.09 -5.71
C ASP A 48 9.98 8.31 -6.93
N ALA A 49 9.33 7.25 -7.39
CA ALA A 49 8.39 7.36 -8.51
C ALA A 49 7.18 8.20 -8.14
N ALA A 50 6.60 8.88 -9.14
CA ALA A 50 5.38 9.66 -8.93
C ALA A 50 4.27 8.77 -8.38
N GLY A 51 3.55 9.26 -7.38
CA GLY A 51 2.47 8.51 -6.74
C GLY A 51 2.92 7.54 -5.65
N LEU A 52 4.24 7.41 -5.40
CA LEU A 52 4.76 6.48 -4.39
C LEU A 52 5.40 7.18 -3.20
N LYS A 53 5.21 8.47 -3.07
CA LYS A 53 5.73 9.22 -1.92
C LYS A 53 4.97 8.86 -0.65
N VAL A 54 5.63 9.00 0.48
CA VAL A 54 5.01 8.84 1.81
C VAL A 54 3.79 9.76 1.91
N ALA A 55 2.71 9.22 2.44
CA ALA A 55 1.46 9.95 2.63
C ALA A 55 0.91 9.71 4.02
N ARG A 56 0.37 10.76 4.64
CA ARG A 56 -0.41 10.61 5.87
C ARG A 56 -1.86 10.35 5.51
N TRP A 57 -2.55 9.62 6.38
CA TRP A 57 -4.01 9.52 6.24
C TRP A 57 -4.60 10.93 6.36
N ASN A 58 -5.65 11.19 5.60
CA ASN A 58 -6.36 12.46 5.72
C ASN A 58 -6.89 12.62 7.16
N GLU A 59 -6.99 13.86 7.60
CA GLU A 59 -7.50 14.16 8.94
C GLU A 59 -8.84 13.46 9.17
N GLY A 60 -8.95 12.79 10.32
CA GLY A 60 -10.15 12.04 10.68
C GLY A 60 -10.17 10.61 10.15
N THR A 61 -9.25 10.22 9.29
CA THR A 61 -9.16 8.85 8.79
C THR A 61 -8.24 8.03 9.67
N ARG A 62 -8.66 6.80 9.98
CA ARG A 62 -7.88 5.88 10.80
C ARG A 62 -7.75 4.52 10.14
N ALA A 63 -6.57 3.92 10.26
CA ALA A 63 -6.36 2.52 9.93
C ALA A 63 -6.66 1.69 11.18
N VAL A 64 -7.71 0.90 11.12
CA VAL A 64 -8.25 0.20 12.29
C VAL A 64 -7.50 -1.10 12.56
N GLY A 65 -7.20 -1.35 13.84
CA GLY A 65 -6.60 -2.62 14.26
C GLY A 65 -5.17 -2.84 13.79
N LEU A 66 -4.55 -1.80 13.27
CA LEU A 66 -3.25 -1.88 12.64
C LEU A 66 -2.24 -1.09 13.45
N VAL A 67 -1.12 -1.72 13.78
CA VAL A 67 0.01 -1.02 14.38
C VAL A 67 1.04 -0.71 13.30
N ARG A 68 1.48 -1.74 12.60
CA ARG A 68 2.46 -1.62 11.52
C ARG A 68 2.39 -2.86 10.64
N GLU A 69 2.39 -2.66 9.31
CA GLU A 69 2.37 -3.76 8.35
C GLU A 69 3.25 -3.46 7.16
N ARG A 70 3.72 -4.51 6.51
CA ARG A 70 4.48 -4.40 5.28
C ARG A 70 4.09 -5.54 4.35
N VAL A 71 3.85 -5.20 3.07
CA VAL A 71 3.61 -6.18 2.01
C VAL A 71 4.61 -5.90 0.90
N THR A 72 5.26 -6.93 0.41
CA THR A 72 6.25 -6.81 -0.65
C THR A 72 5.72 -7.42 -1.94
N PHE A 73 5.75 -6.62 -3.01
CA PHE A 73 5.47 -7.10 -4.36
C PHE A 73 6.80 -7.50 -5.00
N ASP A 74 6.88 -8.73 -5.50
CA ASP A 74 8.08 -9.19 -6.20
C ASP A 74 8.04 -8.76 -7.67
N PRO A 75 9.13 -8.94 -8.43
CA PRO A 75 9.15 -8.52 -9.84
C PRO A 75 8.14 -9.23 -10.75
N THR A 76 7.56 -10.35 -10.32
CA THR A 76 6.51 -11.03 -11.08
C THR A 76 5.12 -10.51 -10.73
N GLY A 77 5.02 -9.63 -9.74
CA GLY A 77 3.77 -9.04 -9.30
C GLY A 77 3.07 -9.78 -8.17
N LEU A 78 3.68 -10.83 -7.63
CA LEU A 78 3.09 -11.53 -6.49
C LEU A 78 3.36 -10.77 -5.20
N ALA A 79 2.36 -10.74 -4.32
CA ALA A 79 2.54 -10.22 -2.96
C ALA A 79 3.05 -11.35 -2.06
N ASP A 80 3.94 -11.00 -1.12
CA ASP A 80 4.48 -12.01 -0.20
C ASP A 80 3.44 -12.54 0.77
N ARG A 81 2.34 -11.82 0.95
CA ARG A 81 1.18 -12.27 1.74
C ARG A 81 -0.03 -11.39 1.43
N PRO A 82 -1.24 -11.90 1.64
CA PRO A 82 -2.42 -11.04 1.52
C PRO A 82 -2.52 -10.11 2.73
N LEU A 83 -3.14 -8.95 2.54
CA LEU A 83 -3.36 -7.98 3.60
C LEU A 83 -4.68 -7.26 3.36
N THR A 84 -5.45 -7.04 4.41
CA THR A 84 -6.62 -6.18 4.36
C THR A 84 -6.40 -5.00 5.29
N VAL A 85 -6.56 -3.80 4.76
CA VAL A 85 -6.48 -2.56 5.53
C VAL A 85 -7.88 -1.99 5.66
N THR A 86 -8.34 -1.79 6.89
CA THR A 86 -9.64 -1.18 7.16
C THR A 86 -9.43 0.27 7.53
N LEU A 87 -10.08 1.16 6.77
CA LEU A 87 -10.03 2.59 7.03
C LEU A 87 -11.40 3.06 7.50
N THR A 88 -11.43 3.94 8.51
CA THR A 88 -12.66 4.55 9.00
C THR A 88 -12.52 6.06 9.01
N ARG A 89 -13.63 6.74 8.73
CA ARG A 89 -13.72 8.18 8.82
C ARG A 89 -15.17 8.58 9.06
N GLU A 90 -15.43 9.27 10.18
CA GLU A 90 -16.77 9.80 10.49
C GLU A 90 -17.88 8.74 10.36
N GLY A 91 -17.62 7.55 10.88
CA GLY A 91 -18.59 6.46 10.82
C GLY A 91 -18.62 5.71 9.49
N THR A 92 -17.93 6.19 8.46
CA THR A 92 -17.79 5.48 7.18
C THR A 92 -16.61 4.53 7.27
N ARG A 93 -16.78 3.34 6.70
CA ARG A 93 -15.77 2.28 6.72
C ARG A 93 -15.52 1.79 5.31
N ALA A 94 -14.26 1.56 4.99
CA ALA A 94 -13.86 0.94 3.73
C ALA A 94 -12.71 -0.01 3.97
N GLU A 95 -12.63 -1.06 3.17
CA GLU A 95 -11.55 -2.03 3.24
C GLU A 95 -10.79 -2.03 1.92
N VAL A 96 -9.45 -2.07 2.02
CA VAL A 96 -8.58 -2.25 0.86
C VAL A 96 -7.86 -3.57 1.05
N ALA A 97 -8.09 -4.49 0.14
CA ALA A 97 -7.51 -5.82 0.20
C ALA A 97 -6.45 -5.99 -0.88
N VAL A 98 -5.28 -6.44 -0.45
CA VAL A 98 -4.19 -6.86 -1.34
C VAL A 98 -4.19 -8.38 -1.33
N ALA A 99 -4.43 -8.99 -2.49
CA ALA A 99 -4.43 -10.44 -2.62
C ALA A 99 -3.01 -10.96 -2.88
N ALA A 100 -2.83 -12.26 -2.70
CA ALA A 100 -1.53 -12.90 -2.92
C ALA A 100 -1.03 -12.75 -4.36
N ASP A 101 -1.94 -12.59 -5.33
CA ASP A 101 -1.58 -12.36 -6.73
C ASP A 101 -1.20 -10.90 -7.03
N GLY A 102 -1.20 -10.05 -6.02
CA GLY A 102 -0.87 -8.63 -6.16
C GLY A 102 -2.06 -7.74 -6.52
N SER A 103 -3.24 -8.29 -6.76
CA SER A 103 -4.40 -7.47 -7.07
C SER A 103 -4.87 -6.70 -5.84
N VAL A 104 -5.46 -5.53 -6.07
CA VAL A 104 -5.90 -4.63 -5.02
C VAL A 104 -7.37 -4.28 -5.24
N ARG A 105 -8.20 -4.46 -4.21
CA ARG A 105 -9.63 -4.21 -4.27
C ARG A 105 -10.08 -3.29 -3.15
N VAL A 106 -11.08 -2.47 -3.44
CA VAL A 106 -11.73 -1.63 -2.44
C VAL A 106 -13.16 -2.15 -2.24
N ALA A 107 -13.54 -2.31 -0.98
CA ALA A 107 -14.90 -2.69 -0.59
C ALA A 107 -15.35 -1.75 0.53
N GLY A 108 -16.59 -1.50 0.59
CA GLY A 108 -17.09 -0.63 1.61
C GLY A 108 -18.38 -0.10 1.36
#